data_1867949b6415d810d3ec09245ab23898
#
_entry.id   1867949b6415d810d3ec09245ab23898
#
_cell.length_a   1.000
_cell.length_b   1.000
_cell.length_c   1.000
_cell.angle_alpha   90.00
_cell.angle_beta   90.00
_cell.angle_gamma   90.00
#
_symmetry.space_group_name_H-M   'P 1'
#
loop_
_entity.id
_entity.type
_entity.pdbx_description
1 polymer ?
#
loop_
_entity_poly.entity_id
_entity_poly.type
_entity_poly.pdbx_seq_one_letter_code
_entity_poly.pdbx_strand_id
1 'polypeptide(L)'
;MVDVAIVGGGPAGIAAALNVNIRGLTMILFSGPNGLGKVKSAKEIPNYLGFPNVNGEKLAGAYEEHMRLAGILPLMKTIDHIYPMGDYYALTSGDEMWEARSVILTTGVMSQKPLKGEEELIGRGVSYCATCDGMLYKGGHVIVLGYEQSAVEECEYLLKLMKVTYFPLYKGAKEVKGAENINGNKPVSLKKAEKGVILTTDSGEYHGDCVFIFRSAIAPGTLLMGLDTENGHICVSRDLSTNLPGVFAAGDVTGLPYQIAKAVGEGATAGLNANRYIQSFKRADD
;
A
#
# COMPACT_ATOMS: atom_id res chain seq x y z
N MET A 1 20.24 8.09 0.81
CA MET A 1 19.82 6.88 1.54
C MET A 1 19.51 7.24 2.99
N VAL A 2 18.39 6.79 3.55
CA VAL A 2 18.01 6.96 4.96
C VAL A 2 18.20 5.66 5.75
N ASP A 3 18.17 5.74 7.09
CA ASP A 3 18.24 4.55 7.94
C ASP A 3 16.95 3.70 7.80
N VAL A 4 15.77 4.34 7.83
CA VAL A 4 14.48 3.62 7.85
C VAL A 4 13.48 4.27 6.89
N ALA A 5 12.86 3.47 6.02
CA ALA A 5 11.67 3.83 5.26
C ALA A 5 10.42 3.20 5.92
N ILE A 6 9.40 4.00 6.18
CA ILE A 6 8.13 3.55 6.76
C ILE A 6 7.05 3.73 5.70
N VAL A 7 6.43 2.65 5.28
CA VAL A 7 5.44 2.64 4.21
C VAL A 7 4.04 2.49 4.78
N GLY A 8 3.31 3.59 4.85
CA GLY A 8 1.95 3.68 5.38
C GLY A 8 1.82 4.70 6.50
N GLY A 9 1.01 5.75 6.30
CA GLY A 9 0.77 6.86 7.24
C GLY A 9 -0.39 6.61 8.23
N GLY A 10 -0.74 5.35 8.50
CA GLY A 10 -1.73 4.97 9.50
C GLY A 10 -1.16 4.94 10.94
N PRO A 11 -1.97 4.54 11.94
CA PRO A 11 -1.55 4.50 13.35
C PRO A 11 -0.26 3.71 13.60
N ALA A 12 -0.06 2.59 12.91
CA ALA A 12 1.17 1.79 13.01
C ALA A 12 2.39 2.54 12.48
N GLY A 13 2.27 3.16 11.29
CA GLY A 13 3.37 3.91 10.68
C GLY A 13 3.76 5.14 11.48
N ILE A 14 2.78 5.87 12.03
CA ILE A 14 3.02 7.02 12.90
C ILE A 14 3.73 6.59 14.19
N ALA A 15 3.27 5.50 14.82
CA ALA A 15 3.91 4.98 16.02
C ALA A 15 5.35 4.50 15.75
N ALA A 16 5.59 3.85 14.60
CA ALA A 16 6.93 3.48 14.16
C ALA A 16 7.80 4.72 13.96
N ALA A 17 7.30 5.72 13.24
CA ALA A 17 8.02 6.97 12.95
C ALA A 17 8.42 7.73 14.22
N LEU A 18 7.52 7.86 15.20
CA LEU A 18 7.82 8.46 16.50
C LEU A 18 8.97 7.73 17.21
N ASN A 19 8.95 6.39 17.20
CA ASN A 19 9.98 5.59 17.86
C ASN A 19 11.32 5.58 17.13
N VAL A 20 11.34 5.67 15.81
CA VAL A 20 12.54 5.85 14.99
C VAL A 20 13.14 7.24 15.23
N ASN A 21 12.29 8.29 15.23
CA ASN A 21 12.69 9.67 15.41
C ASN A 21 13.35 9.94 16.79
N ILE A 22 12.75 9.43 17.87
CA ILE A 22 13.28 9.58 19.25
C ILE A 22 14.70 8.99 19.37
N ARG A 23 15.06 8.04 18.51
CA ARG A 23 16.39 7.42 18.48
C ARG A 23 17.40 8.10 17.56
N GLY A 24 17.02 9.21 16.96
CA GLY A 24 17.89 10.02 16.10
C GLY A 24 18.25 9.34 14.76
N LEU A 25 17.47 8.36 14.31
CA LEU A 25 17.67 7.77 12.99
C LEU A 25 17.03 8.64 11.90
N THR A 26 17.69 8.69 10.75
CA THR A 26 17.11 9.31 9.56
C THR A 26 15.99 8.42 8.99
N MET A 27 14.87 9.04 8.63
CA MET A 27 13.73 8.29 8.11
C MET A 27 12.92 9.05 7.07
N ILE A 28 12.11 8.28 6.31
CA ILE A 28 11.01 8.81 5.50
C ILE A 28 9.75 8.05 5.90
N LEU A 29 8.67 8.77 6.24
CA LEU A 29 7.34 8.23 6.41
C LEU A 29 6.53 8.49 5.14
N PHE A 30 6.26 7.46 4.36
CA PHE A 30 5.40 7.54 3.19
C PHE A 30 3.94 7.39 3.59
N SER A 31 3.11 8.33 3.14
CA SER A 31 1.67 8.29 3.37
C SER A 31 0.95 8.43 2.04
N GLY A 32 0.13 7.46 1.70
CA GLY A 32 -0.78 7.60 0.58
C GLY A 32 -1.86 8.66 0.87
N PRO A 33 -2.68 9.03 -0.15
CA PRO A 33 -3.66 10.11 -0.04
C PRO A 33 -4.71 9.86 1.05
N ASN A 34 -4.95 8.61 1.42
CA ASN A 34 -5.92 8.24 2.44
C ASN A 34 -5.36 8.22 3.89
N GLY A 35 -4.03 8.31 4.07
CA GLY A 35 -3.34 8.45 5.37
C GLY A 35 -4.09 7.88 6.58
N LEU A 36 -4.62 8.76 7.43
CA LEU A 36 -5.47 8.43 8.57
C LEU A 36 -6.96 8.25 8.23
N GLY A 37 -7.32 8.12 6.94
CA GLY A 37 -8.73 8.10 6.50
C GLY A 37 -9.59 7.04 7.18
N LYS A 38 -9.07 5.84 7.43
CA LYS A 38 -9.80 4.78 8.18
C LYS A 38 -10.06 5.20 9.63
N VAL A 39 -9.13 5.89 10.28
CA VAL A 39 -9.33 6.41 11.64
C VAL A 39 -10.37 7.53 11.60
N LYS A 40 -10.22 8.51 10.71
CA LYS A 40 -11.15 9.66 10.57
C LYS A 40 -12.58 9.23 10.32
N SER A 41 -12.79 8.14 9.58
CA SER A 41 -14.14 7.63 9.28
C SER A 41 -14.87 6.98 10.46
N ALA A 42 -14.18 6.68 11.56
CA ALA A 42 -14.78 6.06 12.74
C ALA A 42 -15.66 7.07 13.50
N LYS A 43 -16.96 6.75 13.65
CA LYS A 43 -17.89 7.62 14.37
C LYS A 43 -17.57 7.71 15.84
N GLU A 44 -17.21 6.59 16.46
CA GLU A 44 -16.88 6.45 17.87
C GLU A 44 -15.84 5.33 18.06
N ILE A 45 -14.89 5.58 18.92
CA ILE A 45 -13.80 4.66 19.29
C ILE A 45 -13.82 4.54 20.82
N PRO A 46 -14.51 3.52 21.38
CA PRO A 46 -14.71 3.42 22.83
C PRO A 46 -13.52 2.77 23.55
N ASN A 47 -12.64 2.09 22.83
CA ASN A 47 -11.63 1.18 23.38
C ASN A 47 -10.18 1.65 23.15
N TYR A 48 -9.94 2.93 22.89
CA TYR A 48 -8.59 3.45 22.79
C TYR A 48 -8.15 4.08 24.09
N LEU A 49 -7.15 3.48 24.76
CA LEU A 49 -6.69 3.87 26.08
C LEU A 49 -6.27 5.34 26.12
N GLY A 50 -6.77 6.08 27.11
CA GLY A 50 -6.54 7.52 27.29
C GLY A 50 -7.54 8.41 26.54
N PHE A 51 -8.36 7.87 25.67
CA PHE A 51 -9.37 8.60 24.89
C PHE A 51 -10.74 7.90 24.96
N PRO A 52 -11.47 7.99 26.06
CA PRO A 52 -12.76 7.35 26.20
C PRO A 52 -13.77 7.94 25.20
N ASN A 53 -14.43 7.10 24.41
CA ASN A 53 -15.49 7.48 23.45
C ASN A 53 -15.08 8.63 22.51
N VAL A 54 -13.85 8.60 22.01
CA VAL A 54 -13.37 9.61 21.07
C VAL A 54 -13.90 9.33 19.65
N ASN A 55 -14.24 10.35 18.89
CA ASN A 55 -14.49 10.19 17.47
C ASN A 55 -13.18 10.14 16.68
N GLY A 56 -13.24 9.55 15.46
CA GLY A 56 -12.08 9.33 14.63
C GLY A 56 -11.36 10.62 14.22
N GLU A 57 -12.09 11.68 13.91
CA GLU A 57 -11.52 12.98 13.55
C GLU A 57 -10.65 13.55 14.67
N LYS A 58 -11.17 13.52 15.92
CA LYS A 58 -10.42 14.02 17.09
C LYS A 58 -9.18 13.18 17.38
N LEU A 59 -9.28 11.85 17.25
CA LEU A 59 -8.13 10.96 17.45
C LEU A 59 -7.07 11.16 16.35
N ALA A 60 -7.50 11.27 15.09
CA ALA A 60 -6.60 11.56 13.99
C ALA A 60 -5.90 12.91 14.13
N GLY A 61 -6.64 13.94 14.53
CA GLY A 61 -6.06 15.25 14.84
C GLY A 61 -5.00 15.21 15.95
N ALA A 62 -5.19 14.37 16.97
CA ALA A 62 -4.19 14.17 18.03
C ALA A 62 -2.92 13.48 17.47
N TYR A 63 -3.05 12.54 16.53
CA TYR A 63 -1.91 11.92 15.86
C TYR A 63 -1.15 12.91 14.96
N GLU A 64 -1.87 13.71 14.18
CA GLU A 64 -1.30 14.75 13.31
C GLU A 64 -0.53 15.80 14.14
N GLU A 65 -1.10 16.23 15.26
CA GLU A 65 -0.44 17.15 16.18
C GLU A 65 0.80 16.55 16.82
N HIS A 66 0.76 15.26 17.21
CA HIS A 66 1.94 14.59 17.77
C HIS A 66 3.07 14.50 16.74
N MET A 67 2.78 14.14 15.47
CA MET A 67 3.78 14.16 14.40
C MET A 67 4.38 15.56 14.21
N ARG A 68 3.53 16.59 14.18
CA ARG A 68 3.95 17.99 14.01
C ARG A 68 4.90 18.44 15.13
N LEU A 69 4.58 18.13 16.39
CA LEU A 69 5.42 18.45 17.55
C LEU A 69 6.75 17.68 17.53
N ALA A 70 6.76 16.46 16.98
CA ALA A 70 7.95 15.65 16.80
C ALA A 70 8.78 16.02 15.55
N GLY A 71 8.34 17.01 14.76
CA GLY A 71 9.00 17.41 13.51
C GLY A 71 8.89 16.38 12.39
N ILE A 72 7.93 15.45 12.45
CA ILE A 72 7.73 14.41 11.45
C ILE A 72 6.77 14.93 10.39
N LEU A 73 7.26 15.03 9.16
CA LEU A 73 6.47 15.42 7.98
C LEU A 73 6.34 14.20 7.06
N PRO A 74 5.12 13.64 6.92
CA PRO A 74 4.89 12.54 5.99
C PRO A 74 5.11 12.99 4.54
N LEU A 75 5.78 12.18 3.75
CA LEU A 75 5.87 12.33 2.31
C LEU A 75 4.61 11.72 1.68
N MET A 76 3.80 12.58 1.02
CA MET A 76 2.52 12.18 0.42
C MET A 76 2.74 11.44 -0.89
N LYS A 77 3.21 10.20 -0.79
CA LYS A 77 3.50 9.29 -1.91
C LYS A 77 3.05 7.88 -1.56
N THR A 78 2.49 7.19 -2.56
CA THR A 78 2.23 5.75 -2.49
C THR A 78 3.42 5.02 -3.08
N ILE A 79 3.99 4.08 -2.34
CA ILE A 79 5.09 3.24 -2.85
C ILE A 79 4.49 2.11 -3.70
N ASP A 80 4.98 1.98 -4.94
CA ASP A 80 4.52 0.99 -5.91
C ASP A 80 5.28 -0.32 -5.76
N HIS A 81 6.62 -0.23 -5.62
CA HIS A 81 7.51 -1.39 -5.48
C HIS A 81 8.66 -1.12 -4.53
N ILE A 82 9.16 -2.19 -3.91
CA ILE A 82 10.36 -2.21 -3.08
C ILE A 82 11.28 -3.31 -3.59
N TYR A 83 12.52 -2.96 -3.88
CA TYR A 83 13.52 -3.86 -4.43
C TYR A 83 14.65 -4.08 -3.43
N PRO A 84 14.97 -5.33 -3.06
CA PRO A 84 16.17 -5.62 -2.27
C PRO A 84 17.42 -5.40 -3.12
N MET A 85 18.35 -4.58 -2.61
CA MET A 85 19.58 -4.18 -3.28
C MET A 85 20.85 -4.66 -2.52
N GLY A 86 20.73 -5.77 -1.80
CA GLY A 86 21.79 -6.31 -0.95
C GLY A 86 21.67 -5.80 0.48
N ASP A 87 22.38 -4.75 0.84
CA ASP A 87 22.42 -4.15 2.17
C ASP A 87 21.44 -2.97 2.37
N TYR A 88 20.67 -2.65 1.35
CA TYR A 88 19.62 -1.64 1.39
C TYR A 88 18.43 -2.02 0.51
N TYR A 89 17.37 -1.22 0.57
CA TYR A 89 16.15 -1.35 -0.24
C TYR A 89 15.93 -0.08 -1.06
N ALA A 90 15.60 -0.26 -2.35
CA ALA A 90 15.13 0.82 -3.21
C ALA A 90 13.60 0.81 -3.24
N LEU A 91 12.97 1.96 -2.95
CA LEU A 91 11.52 2.15 -2.96
C LEU A 91 11.14 3.07 -4.11
N THR A 92 10.12 2.72 -4.90
CA THR A 92 9.70 3.51 -6.06
C THR A 92 8.27 4.01 -5.94
N SER A 93 8.01 5.18 -6.53
CA SER A 93 6.68 5.76 -6.75
C SER A 93 6.71 6.52 -8.07
N GLY A 94 6.09 5.96 -9.13
CA GLY A 94 6.25 6.45 -10.48
C GLY A 94 7.73 6.52 -10.89
N ASP A 95 8.18 7.70 -11.29
CA ASP A 95 9.58 7.93 -11.72
C ASP A 95 10.52 8.31 -10.55
N GLU A 96 10.02 8.39 -9.33
CA GLU A 96 10.81 8.76 -8.16
C GLU A 96 11.29 7.50 -7.40
N MET A 97 12.50 7.60 -6.83
CA MET A 97 13.12 6.51 -6.08
C MET A 97 13.77 7.01 -4.79
N TRP A 98 13.66 6.21 -3.74
CA TRP A 98 14.31 6.42 -2.44
C TRP A 98 15.03 5.16 -2.00
N GLU A 99 16.04 5.33 -1.16
CA GLU A 99 16.84 4.24 -0.63
C GLU A 99 16.80 4.25 0.90
N ALA A 100 16.68 3.06 1.50
CA ALA A 100 16.69 2.87 2.94
C ALA A 100 17.37 1.56 3.34
N ARG A 101 18.08 1.55 4.47
CA ARG A 101 18.71 0.34 5.02
C ARG A 101 17.71 -0.62 5.65
N SER A 102 16.60 -0.10 6.16
CA SER A 102 15.51 -0.89 6.75
C SER A 102 14.16 -0.37 6.27
N VAL A 103 13.18 -1.27 6.20
CA VAL A 103 11.82 -0.94 5.78
C VAL A 103 10.82 -1.41 6.83
N ILE A 104 9.83 -0.57 7.18
CA ILE A 104 8.71 -0.93 8.03
C ILE A 104 7.43 -0.84 7.20
N LEU A 105 6.79 -1.98 6.97
CA LEU A 105 5.55 -2.08 6.20
C LEU A 105 4.34 -1.90 7.12
N THR A 106 3.61 -0.81 6.95
CA THR A 106 2.42 -0.46 7.74
C THR A 106 1.24 -0.08 6.85
N THR A 107 1.15 -0.76 5.70
CA THR A 107 0.21 -0.46 4.62
C THR A 107 -1.26 -0.76 4.98
N GLY A 108 -1.49 -1.41 6.14
CA GLY A 108 -2.81 -1.85 6.55
C GLY A 108 -3.31 -3.04 5.73
N VAL A 109 -4.63 -3.26 5.72
CA VAL A 109 -5.26 -4.30 4.90
C VAL A 109 -5.94 -3.68 3.70
N MET A 110 -5.91 -4.40 2.61
CA MET A 110 -6.71 -4.07 1.43
C MET A 110 -8.18 -4.03 1.82
N SER A 111 -8.88 -2.99 1.40
CA SER A 111 -10.33 -2.87 1.60
C SER A 111 -11.12 -3.90 0.80
N GLN A 112 -10.46 -4.57 -0.14
CA GLN A 112 -11.06 -5.55 -1.04
C GLN A 112 -10.12 -6.73 -1.24
N LYS A 113 -10.71 -7.94 -1.22
CA LYS A 113 -9.97 -9.18 -1.52
C LYS A 113 -9.51 -9.18 -2.97
N PRO A 114 -8.33 -9.77 -3.26
CA PRO A 114 -7.94 -10.04 -4.64
C PRO A 114 -9.03 -10.82 -5.39
N LEU A 115 -9.18 -10.53 -6.66
CA LEU A 115 -10.05 -11.32 -7.52
C LEU A 115 -9.46 -12.72 -7.70
N LYS A 116 -10.33 -13.70 -7.88
CA LYS A 116 -9.88 -15.06 -8.19
C LYS A 116 -9.02 -15.03 -9.46
N GLY A 117 -7.79 -15.58 -9.41
CA GLY A 117 -6.82 -15.58 -10.51
C GLY A 117 -6.00 -14.29 -10.64
N GLU A 118 -6.18 -13.30 -9.78
CA GLU A 118 -5.45 -12.04 -9.84
C GLU A 118 -3.96 -12.23 -9.54
N GLU A 119 -3.63 -12.89 -8.43
CA GLU A 119 -2.24 -13.09 -7.98
C GLU A 119 -1.41 -13.89 -8.99
N GLU A 120 -2.02 -14.89 -9.64
CA GLU A 120 -1.37 -15.74 -10.65
C GLU A 120 -1.00 -14.95 -11.93
N LEU A 121 -1.68 -13.85 -12.19
CA LEU A 121 -1.55 -13.04 -13.41
C LEU A 121 -0.74 -11.75 -13.22
N ILE A 122 -0.25 -11.47 -12.01
CA ILE A 122 0.61 -10.30 -11.74
C ILE A 122 1.85 -10.36 -12.63
N GLY A 123 2.13 -9.26 -13.36
CA GLY A 123 3.21 -9.17 -14.35
C GLY A 123 3.01 -10.03 -15.60
N ARG A 124 1.86 -10.72 -15.72
CA ARG A 124 1.52 -11.61 -16.85
C ARG A 124 0.16 -11.27 -17.46
N GLY A 125 -0.31 -10.06 -17.25
CA GLY A 125 -1.61 -9.56 -17.70
C GLY A 125 -2.41 -8.85 -16.61
N VAL A 126 -1.90 -8.75 -15.37
CA VAL A 126 -2.41 -7.89 -14.31
C VAL A 126 -1.29 -6.96 -13.85
N SER A 127 -1.62 -5.69 -13.67
CA SER A 127 -0.72 -4.66 -13.15
C SER A 127 -1.45 -3.75 -12.15
N TYR A 128 -0.66 -3.12 -11.27
CA TYR A 128 -1.13 -2.12 -10.29
C TYR A 128 -0.50 -0.74 -10.51
N CYS A 129 0.35 -0.59 -11.54
CA CYS A 129 1.08 0.63 -11.82
C CYS A 129 0.97 1.00 -13.32
N ALA A 130 0.21 2.06 -13.63
CA ALA A 130 0.04 2.50 -15.01
C ALA A 130 1.33 3.03 -15.63
N THR A 131 2.11 3.79 -14.88
CA THR A 131 3.38 4.37 -15.35
C THR A 131 4.46 3.32 -15.56
N CYS A 132 4.51 2.28 -14.69
CA CYS A 132 5.50 1.21 -14.79
C CYS A 132 5.27 0.33 -16.03
N ASP A 133 4.03 -0.12 -16.23
CA ASP A 133 3.71 -1.17 -17.19
C ASP A 133 2.91 -0.69 -18.41
N GLY A 134 2.35 0.52 -18.36
CA GLY A 134 1.49 1.03 -19.42
C GLY A 134 2.15 1.02 -20.81
N MET A 135 3.44 1.36 -20.88
CA MET A 135 4.17 1.37 -22.14
C MET A 135 4.29 -0.01 -22.80
N LEU A 136 4.23 -1.11 -22.03
CA LEU A 136 4.28 -2.48 -22.55
C LEU A 136 3.04 -2.82 -23.40
N TYR A 137 1.92 -2.13 -23.17
CA TYR A 137 0.64 -2.37 -23.82
C TYR A 137 0.23 -1.26 -24.78
N LYS A 138 1.15 -0.35 -25.14
CA LYS A 138 0.89 0.78 -26.04
C LYS A 138 0.24 0.36 -27.35
N GLY A 139 -0.84 1.05 -27.71
CA GLY A 139 -1.65 0.77 -28.92
C GLY A 139 -2.63 -0.39 -28.78
N GLY A 140 -2.61 -1.09 -27.64
CA GLY A 140 -3.53 -2.19 -27.34
C GLY A 140 -4.84 -1.74 -26.70
N HIS A 141 -5.49 -2.68 -26.01
CA HIS A 141 -6.73 -2.46 -25.26
C HIS A 141 -6.56 -3.01 -23.84
N VAL A 142 -6.78 -2.17 -22.84
CA VAL A 142 -6.66 -2.56 -21.43
C VAL A 142 -7.95 -2.32 -20.67
N ILE A 143 -8.12 -3.09 -19.61
CA ILE A 143 -9.21 -2.93 -18.66
C ILE A 143 -8.66 -2.24 -17.42
N VAL A 144 -9.39 -1.26 -16.88
CA VAL A 144 -9.05 -0.57 -15.64
C VAL A 144 -10.14 -0.83 -14.60
N LEU A 145 -9.76 -1.41 -13.47
CA LEU A 145 -10.60 -1.59 -12.30
C LEU A 145 -10.25 -0.51 -11.26
N GLY A 146 -11.05 0.55 -11.21
CA GLY A 146 -10.86 1.67 -10.29
C GLY A 146 -11.68 1.51 -9.02
N TYR A 147 -11.02 1.18 -7.91
CA TYR A 147 -11.66 1.03 -6.59
C TYR A 147 -11.54 2.29 -5.73
N GLU A 148 -10.89 3.33 -6.24
CA GLU A 148 -10.69 4.62 -5.57
C GLU A 148 -10.59 5.76 -6.59
N GLN A 149 -10.65 6.99 -6.10
CA GLN A 149 -10.69 8.18 -6.98
C GLN A 149 -9.40 8.40 -7.76
N SER A 150 -8.25 8.02 -7.23
CA SER A 150 -6.96 8.12 -7.91
C SER A 150 -6.90 7.31 -9.22
N ALA A 151 -7.73 6.27 -9.35
CA ALA A 151 -7.86 5.50 -10.59
C ALA A 151 -8.25 6.34 -11.81
N VAL A 152 -8.84 7.51 -11.62
CA VAL A 152 -9.20 8.43 -12.73
C VAL A 152 -7.94 8.97 -13.40
N GLU A 153 -6.98 9.46 -12.64
CA GLU A 153 -5.71 10.01 -13.15
C GLU A 153 -4.89 8.92 -13.87
N GLU A 154 -4.85 7.73 -13.29
CA GLU A 154 -4.18 6.56 -13.89
C GLU A 154 -4.85 6.14 -15.20
N CYS A 155 -6.19 6.14 -15.24
CA CYS A 155 -6.96 5.85 -16.44
C CYS A 155 -6.72 6.91 -17.54
N GLU A 156 -6.70 8.19 -17.19
CA GLU A 156 -6.38 9.29 -18.12
C GLU A 156 -4.95 9.17 -18.68
N TYR A 157 -4.00 8.72 -17.88
CA TYR A 157 -2.64 8.43 -18.36
C TYR A 157 -2.66 7.29 -19.39
N LEU A 158 -3.32 6.17 -19.11
CA LEU A 158 -3.41 5.02 -20.01
C LEU A 158 -4.13 5.37 -21.31
N LEU A 159 -5.13 6.24 -21.28
CA LEU A 159 -5.85 6.72 -22.49
C LEU A 159 -4.96 7.45 -23.49
N LYS A 160 -3.84 8.03 -23.05
CA LYS A 160 -2.83 8.63 -23.95
C LYS A 160 -2.04 7.57 -24.73
N LEU A 161 -2.05 6.33 -24.27
CA LEU A 161 -1.24 5.25 -24.80
C LEU A 161 -2.07 4.21 -25.56
N MET A 162 -3.33 3.98 -25.16
CA MET A 162 -4.12 2.82 -25.61
C MET A 162 -5.63 3.01 -25.42
N LYS A 163 -6.41 2.03 -25.87
CA LYS A 163 -7.86 1.97 -25.57
C LYS A 163 -8.07 1.47 -24.14
N VAL A 164 -9.03 2.04 -23.43
CA VAL A 164 -9.34 1.70 -22.05
C VAL A 164 -10.82 1.41 -21.87
N THR A 165 -11.14 0.25 -21.27
CA THR A 165 -12.44 -0.06 -20.68
C THR A 165 -12.32 0.16 -19.17
N TYR A 166 -13.07 1.10 -18.61
CA TYR A 166 -12.96 1.52 -17.21
C TYR A 166 -14.18 1.06 -16.40
N PHE A 167 -13.90 0.42 -15.28
CA PHE A 167 -14.88 0.00 -14.27
C PHE A 167 -14.74 0.89 -13.04
N PRO A 168 -15.62 1.87 -12.83
CA PRO A 168 -15.67 2.70 -11.63
C PRO A 168 -16.32 1.93 -10.47
N LEU A 169 -15.54 1.39 -9.54
CA LEU A 169 -15.96 0.46 -8.51
C LEU A 169 -16.03 1.08 -7.10
N TYR A 170 -16.11 2.40 -6.99
CA TYR A 170 -16.18 3.13 -5.71
C TYR A 170 -17.40 4.06 -5.68
N LYS A 171 -17.83 4.41 -4.47
CA LYS A 171 -19.02 5.27 -4.28
C LYS A 171 -18.75 6.69 -4.79
N GLY A 172 -19.65 7.22 -5.61
CA GLY A 172 -19.51 8.55 -6.20
C GLY A 172 -18.48 8.61 -7.33
N ALA A 173 -18.16 7.46 -7.92
CA ALA A 173 -17.24 7.35 -9.04
C ALA A 173 -17.70 8.20 -10.24
N LYS A 174 -16.73 8.83 -10.89
CA LYS A 174 -16.96 9.63 -12.11
C LYS A 174 -16.54 8.83 -13.33
N GLU A 175 -17.25 9.05 -14.42
CA GLU A 175 -16.84 8.55 -15.73
C GLU A 175 -15.56 9.25 -16.20
N VAL A 176 -14.72 8.51 -16.90
CA VAL A 176 -13.51 9.05 -17.51
C VAL A 176 -13.76 9.29 -18.99
N LYS A 177 -13.62 10.55 -19.42
CA LYS A 177 -13.85 10.94 -20.81
C LYS A 177 -12.83 10.25 -21.72
N GLY A 178 -13.32 9.55 -22.74
CA GLY A 178 -12.49 8.82 -23.70
C GLY A 178 -12.33 7.32 -23.38
N ALA A 179 -12.66 6.87 -22.17
CA ALA A 179 -12.77 5.47 -21.83
C ALA A 179 -14.17 4.92 -22.15
N GLU A 180 -14.23 3.62 -22.39
CA GLU A 180 -15.48 2.87 -22.35
C GLU A 180 -15.83 2.63 -20.87
N ASN A 181 -16.80 3.38 -20.33
CA ASN A 181 -17.17 3.31 -18.92
C ASN A 181 -18.23 2.22 -18.68
N ILE A 182 -17.92 1.24 -17.84
CA ILE A 182 -18.81 0.12 -17.50
C ILE A 182 -19.29 0.28 -16.07
N ASN A 183 -20.50 0.78 -15.90
CA ASN A 183 -21.12 1.03 -14.60
C ASN A 183 -21.96 -0.16 -14.14
N GLY A 184 -21.90 -0.46 -12.85
CA GLY A 184 -22.76 -1.46 -12.20
C GLY A 184 -22.31 -2.92 -12.29
N ASN A 185 -21.37 -3.25 -13.17
CA ASN A 185 -20.85 -4.61 -13.30
C ASN A 185 -19.78 -4.88 -12.24
N LYS A 186 -19.90 -6.02 -11.54
CA LYS A 186 -18.98 -6.41 -10.47
C LYS A 186 -17.95 -7.41 -10.98
N PRO A 187 -16.65 -7.11 -10.88
CA PRO A 187 -15.59 -8.07 -11.16
C PRO A 187 -15.67 -9.30 -10.24
N VAL A 188 -15.49 -10.49 -10.83
CA VAL A 188 -15.57 -11.78 -10.14
C VAL A 188 -14.24 -12.52 -10.20
N SER A 189 -13.66 -12.65 -11.40
CA SER A 189 -12.42 -13.39 -11.59
C SER A 189 -11.64 -12.93 -12.81
N LEU A 190 -10.36 -13.27 -12.82
CA LEU A 190 -9.43 -13.06 -13.91
C LEU A 190 -8.90 -14.40 -14.40
N LYS A 191 -8.74 -14.55 -15.70
CA LYS A 191 -8.18 -15.74 -16.32
C LYS A 191 -7.22 -15.35 -17.43
N LYS A 192 -6.15 -16.14 -17.61
CA LYS A 192 -5.29 -16.03 -18.78
C LYS A 192 -6.09 -16.39 -20.02
N ALA A 193 -6.05 -15.55 -21.04
CA ALA A 193 -6.52 -15.86 -22.38
C ALA A 193 -5.37 -16.37 -23.26
N GLU A 194 -5.67 -16.87 -24.44
CA GLU A 194 -4.65 -17.16 -25.46
C GLU A 194 -3.83 -15.90 -25.77
N LYS A 195 -4.51 -14.75 -25.81
CA LYS A 195 -3.91 -13.43 -25.93
C LYS A 195 -4.51 -12.50 -24.87
N GLY A 196 -3.66 -11.98 -23.94
CA GLY A 196 -4.13 -11.09 -22.89
C GLY A 196 -4.83 -11.79 -21.73
N VAL A 197 -5.86 -11.16 -21.18
CA VAL A 197 -6.61 -11.56 -19.98
C VAL A 197 -8.11 -11.42 -20.21
N ILE A 198 -8.88 -12.32 -19.61
CA ILE A 198 -10.34 -12.26 -19.52
C ILE A 198 -10.73 -11.84 -18.11
N LEU A 199 -11.46 -10.74 -17.99
CA LEU A 199 -12.17 -10.33 -16.80
C LEU A 199 -13.60 -10.90 -16.88
N THR A 200 -13.97 -11.77 -15.93
CA THR A 200 -15.36 -12.21 -15.74
C THR A 200 -16.02 -11.30 -14.71
N THR A 201 -17.20 -10.81 -15.04
CA THR A 201 -18.07 -10.02 -14.14
C THR A 201 -19.38 -10.78 -13.89
N ASP A 202 -20.23 -10.22 -13.03
CA ASP A 202 -21.59 -10.71 -12.80
C ASP A 202 -22.51 -10.57 -14.03
N SER A 203 -22.09 -9.81 -15.05
CA SER A 203 -22.91 -9.48 -16.24
C SER A 203 -22.29 -9.93 -17.56
N GLY A 204 -21.07 -10.51 -17.56
CA GLY A 204 -20.41 -10.96 -18.77
C GLY A 204 -18.88 -10.98 -18.66
N GLU A 205 -18.24 -11.24 -19.79
CA GLU A 205 -16.79 -11.31 -19.91
C GLU A 205 -16.26 -10.15 -20.75
N TYR A 206 -15.10 -9.63 -20.34
CA TYR A 206 -14.38 -8.56 -21.02
C TYR A 206 -12.96 -9.02 -21.31
N HIS A 207 -12.46 -8.72 -22.51
CA HIS A 207 -11.14 -9.09 -22.97
C HIS A 207 -10.24 -7.88 -23.05
N GLY A 208 -9.00 -8.00 -22.56
CA GLY A 208 -7.98 -6.96 -22.65
C GLY A 208 -6.59 -7.55 -22.71
N ASP A 209 -5.64 -6.79 -23.22
CA ASP A 209 -4.23 -7.19 -23.23
C ASP A 209 -3.68 -7.22 -21.79
N CYS A 210 -4.21 -6.33 -20.91
CA CYS A 210 -3.89 -6.26 -19.50
C CYS A 210 -5.09 -5.73 -18.69
N VAL A 211 -5.14 -6.09 -17.42
CA VAL A 211 -6.05 -5.49 -16.43
C VAL A 211 -5.23 -4.68 -15.44
N PHE A 212 -5.45 -3.38 -15.40
CA PHE A 212 -4.89 -2.49 -14.38
C PHE A 212 -5.87 -2.36 -13.22
N ILE A 213 -5.39 -2.55 -11.99
CA ILE A 213 -6.23 -2.57 -10.80
C ILE A 213 -5.73 -1.50 -9.83
N PHE A 214 -6.50 -0.43 -9.64
CA PHE A 214 -6.17 0.68 -8.75
C PHE A 214 -7.04 0.64 -7.50
N ARG A 215 -6.39 0.34 -6.35
CA ARG A 215 -7.02 0.23 -5.03
C ARG A 215 -6.11 0.76 -3.93
N SER A 216 -6.67 1.10 -2.78
CA SER A 216 -6.00 1.81 -1.67
C SER A 216 -4.85 1.06 -0.99
N ALA A 217 -4.64 -0.21 -1.30
CA ALA A 217 -3.51 -0.98 -0.80
C ALA A 217 -3.09 -2.02 -1.83
N ILE A 218 -1.79 -2.13 -2.06
CA ILE A 218 -1.16 -3.16 -2.88
C ILE A 218 -0.99 -4.42 -2.02
N ALA A 219 -1.16 -5.61 -2.62
CA ALA A 219 -0.88 -6.86 -1.91
C ALA A 219 0.58 -6.87 -1.42
N PRO A 220 0.85 -7.23 -0.16
CA PRO A 220 2.21 -7.14 0.39
C PRO A 220 3.27 -7.87 -0.43
N GLY A 221 2.95 -9.06 -0.95
CA GLY A 221 3.86 -9.84 -1.80
C GLY A 221 4.15 -9.21 -3.17
N THR A 222 3.29 -8.26 -3.62
CA THR A 222 3.52 -7.48 -4.84
C THR A 222 4.40 -6.27 -4.55
N LEU A 223 4.18 -5.65 -3.40
CA LEU A 223 4.95 -4.48 -2.97
C LEU A 223 6.43 -4.82 -2.76
N LEU A 224 6.71 -5.98 -2.17
CA LEU A 224 8.07 -6.49 -1.96
C LEU A 224 8.09 -8.00 -2.24
N MET A 225 8.72 -8.38 -3.35
CA MET A 225 8.84 -9.79 -3.74
C MET A 225 9.64 -10.58 -2.71
N GLY A 226 9.21 -11.81 -2.46
CA GLY A 226 9.85 -12.72 -1.52
C GLY A 226 9.39 -12.56 -0.07
N LEU A 227 8.43 -11.68 0.21
CA LEU A 227 7.76 -11.64 1.53
C LEU A 227 6.90 -12.88 1.73
N ASP A 228 7.07 -13.53 2.88
CA ASP A 228 6.16 -14.59 3.31
C ASP A 228 4.82 -13.99 3.72
N THR A 229 3.76 -14.49 3.10
CA THR A 229 2.39 -14.04 3.38
C THR A 229 1.47 -15.22 3.62
N GLU A 230 0.52 -15.05 4.52
CA GLU A 230 -0.53 -16.02 4.80
C GLU A 230 -1.89 -15.31 4.88
N ASN A 231 -2.88 -15.80 4.13
CA ASN A 231 -4.23 -15.21 4.09
C ASN A 231 -4.26 -13.70 3.75
N GLY A 232 -3.31 -13.22 2.93
CA GLY A 232 -3.19 -11.81 2.54
C GLY A 232 -2.51 -10.91 3.58
N HIS A 233 -1.92 -11.48 4.63
CA HIS A 233 -1.18 -10.78 5.66
C HIS A 233 0.31 -11.15 5.62
N ILE A 234 1.18 -10.24 6.05
CA ILE A 234 2.61 -10.49 6.15
C ILE A 234 2.87 -11.37 7.37
N CYS A 235 3.58 -12.49 7.17
CA CYS A 235 4.06 -13.33 8.25
C CYS A 235 5.17 -12.61 9.01
N VAL A 236 5.02 -12.46 10.32
CA VAL A 236 6.00 -11.81 11.18
C VAL A 236 6.34 -12.65 12.39
N SER A 237 7.57 -12.52 12.85
CA SER A 237 8.01 -13.05 14.12
C SER A 237 7.49 -12.21 15.30
N ARG A 238 7.74 -12.64 16.53
CA ARG A 238 7.29 -11.92 17.74
C ARG A 238 7.85 -10.49 17.85
N ASP A 239 8.99 -10.23 17.26
CA ASP A 239 9.65 -8.93 17.20
C ASP A 239 9.23 -8.09 15.97
N LEU A 240 8.23 -8.58 15.22
CA LEU A 240 7.69 -8.01 13.99
C LEU A 240 8.66 -7.99 12.80
N SER A 241 9.77 -8.74 12.88
CA SER A 241 10.60 -9.01 11.71
C SER A 241 9.88 -9.95 10.73
N THR A 242 10.09 -9.72 9.44
CA THR A 242 9.67 -10.61 8.36
C THR A 242 10.77 -11.65 8.07
N ASN A 243 10.56 -12.49 7.06
CA ASN A 243 11.60 -13.38 6.52
C ASN A 243 12.71 -12.64 5.78
N LEU A 244 12.54 -11.35 5.44
CA LEU A 244 13.54 -10.55 4.73
C LEU A 244 14.35 -9.71 5.73
N PRO A 245 15.72 -9.71 5.64
CA PRO A 245 16.57 -8.98 6.56
C PRO A 245 16.26 -7.47 6.58
N GLY A 246 16.10 -6.89 7.77
CA GLY A 246 15.82 -5.46 7.93
C GLY A 246 14.43 -5.00 7.50
N VAL A 247 13.54 -5.93 7.15
CA VAL A 247 12.14 -5.65 6.85
C VAL A 247 11.26 -6.07 8.02
N PHE A 248 10.47 -5.12 8.50
CA PHE A 248 9.49 -5.29 9.58
C PHE A 248 8.08 -4.99 9.04
N ALA A 249 7.07 -5.55 9.69
CA ALA A 249 5.68 -5.21 9.37
C ALA A 249 4.86 -5.01 10.65
N ALA A 250 3.88 -4.09 10.61
CA ALA A 250 3.09 -3.74 11.78
C ALA A 250 1.69 -3.23 11.42
N GLY A 251 0.75 -3.46 12.31
CA GLY A 251 -0.64 -3.05 12.19
C GLY A 251 -1.49 -4.10 11.46
N ASP A 252 -2.54 -3.65 10.78
CA ASP A 252 -3.50 -4.56 10.17
C ASP A 252 -2.89 -5.48 9.11
N VAL A 253 -1.78 -5.07 8.49
CA VAL A 253 -1.07 -5.86 7.48
C VAL A 253 -0.50 -7.17 8.04
N THR A 254 -0.33 -7.29 9.37
CA THR A 254 0.13 -8.50 10.06
C THR A 254 -1.01 -9.42 10.49
N GLY A 255 -2.27 -9.05 10.25
CA GLY A 255 -3.45 -9.86 10.58
C GLY A 255 -4.31 -9.33 11.72
N LEU A 256 -5.29 -10.13 12.08
CA LEU A 256 -6.26 -9.83 13.15
C LEU A 256 -5.62 -9.76 14.54
N PRO A 257 -6.25 -9.01 15.49
CA PRO A 257 -7.43 -8.18 15.32
C PRO A 257 -7.10 -6.81 14.70
N TYR A 258 -8.00 -6.26 13.86
CA TYR A 258 -7.83 -4.92 13.28
C TYR A 258 -8.23 -3.86 14.29
N GLN A 259 -7.29 -3.49 15.15
CA GLN A 259 -7.50 -2.56 16.26
C GLN A 259 -6.44 -1.47 16.24
N ILE A 260 -6.87 -0.23 16.49
CA ILE A 260 -5.96 0.92 16.53
C ILE A 260 -4.88 0.72 17.59
N ALA A 261 -5.25 0.21 18.77
CA ALA A 261 -4.31 -0.04 19.86
C ALA A 261 -3.24 -1.09 19.50
N LYS A 262 -3.64 -2.18 18.79
CA LYS A 262 -2.70 -3.18 18.25
C LYS A 262 -1.76 -2.52 17.26
N ALA A 263 -2.30 -1.78 16.29
CA ALA A 263 -1.51 -1.12 15.25
C ALA A 263 -0.46 -0.17 15.85
N VAL A 264 -0.83 0.64 16.85
CA VAL A 264 0.09 1.54 17.57
C VAL A 264 1.16 0.74 18.32
N GLY A 265 0.79 -0.32 19.05
CA GLY A 265 1.74 -1.15 19.80
C GLY A 265 2.73 -1.87 18.90
N GLU A 266 2.25 -2.46 17.81
CA GLU A 266 3.11 -3.11 16.84
C GLU A 266 4.01 -2.11 16.11
N GLY A 267 3.48 -0.95 15.70
CA GLY A 267 4.28 0.11 15.07
C GLY A 267 5.43 0.57 15.97
N ALA A 268 5.17 0.80 17.25
CA ALA A 268 6.20 1.13 18.22
C ALA A 268 7.26 0.02 18.32
N THR A 269 6.85 -1.24 18.39
CA THR A 269 7.76 -2.40 18.47
C THR A 269 8.61 -2.53 17.21
N ALA A 270 8.00 -2.39 16.02
CA ALA A 270 8.72 -2.43 14.75
C ALA A 270 9.77 -1.31 14.65
N GLY A 271 9.42 -0.08 15.05
CA GLY A 271 10.37 1.05 15.09
C GLY A 271 11.55 0.81 16.01
N LEU A 272 11.31 0.19 17.19
CA LEU A 272 12.37 -0.20 18.13
C LEU A 272 13.30 -1.27 17.56
N ASN A 273 12.77 -2.24 16.84
CA ASN A 273 13.54 -3.34 16.28
C ASN A 273 14.28 -2.95 15.00
N ALA A 274 13.70 -2.08 14.16
CA ALA A 274 14.40 -1.44 13.06
C ALA A 274 15.65 -0.66 13.56
N ASN A 275 15.54 0.06 14.68
CA ASN A 275 16.71 0.70 15.29
C ASN A 275 17.78 -0.32 15.70
N ARG A 276 17.40 -1.44 16.34
CA ARG A 276 18.38 -2.50 16.70
C ARG A 276 19.08 -3.05 15.47
N TYR A 277 18.35 -3.28 14.40
CA TYR A 277 18.89 -3.73 13.12
C TYR A 277 19.91 -2.71 12.56
N ILE A 278 19.58 -1.43 12.51
CA ILE A 278 20.51 -0.38 12.06
C ILE A 278 21.75 -0.30 12.93
N GLN A 279 21.63 -0.43 14.26
CA GLN A 279 22.79 -0.42 15.16
C GLN A 279 23.71 -1.62 14.94
N SER A 280 23.24 -2.75 14.43
CA SER A 280 24.10 -3.89 14.12
C SER A 280 25.05 -3.61 12.95
N PHE A 281 24.63 -2.81 11.96
CA PHE A 281 25.53 -2.36 10.88
C PHE A 281 26.63 -1.43 11.41
N LYS A 282 26.27 -0.44 12.24
CA LYS A 282 27.23 0.55 12.77
C LYS A 282 28.32 -0.09 13.64
N ARG A 283 28.03 -1.24 14.27
CA ARG A 283 29.02 -1.99 15.07
C ARG A 283 29.90 -2.91 14.23
N ALA A 284 29.51 -3.24 13.01
CA ALA A 284 30.33 -4.07 12.12
C ALA A 284 31.35 -3.23 11.34
N ASP A 285 31.13 -1.91 11.27
CA ASP A 285 32.02 -0.94 10.61
C ASP A 285 33.06 -0.32 11.59
N ASP A 286 32.91 -0.53 12.93
CA ASP A 286 33.87 -0.16 13.99
C ASP A 286 34.80 -1.36 14.34
#